data_b5b7e10c87cc1c1d3ac8eee19141ff38
#
_entry.id   b5b7e10c87cc1c1d3ac8eee19141ff38
#
_cell.length_a   1.000
_cell.length_b   1.000
_cell.length_c   1.000
_cell.angle_alpha   90.00
_cell.angle_beta   90.00
_cell.angle_gamma   90.00
#
_symmetry.space_group_name_H-M   'P 1'
#
loop_
_entity.id
_entity.type
_entity.pdbx_description
1 polymer ?
#
loop_
_entity_poly.entity_id
_entity_poly.type
_entity_poly.pdbx_seq_one_letter_code
_entity_poly.pdbx_strand_id
1 'polypeptide(L)'
;CATARTAYTSADGTRFTREYIASYPDDIVAVRYRADRPGAISVMVKMDSRVEGDTGKTRYEGATAGFSGKLETVSYKANVKVIPKGGKLDTYSDSIVLTDADECMILISADTDFDAYSPTYTSGTDKLAATVYDRIIAAEAKGWENIYESHVADYQSLFCRSSFELESCNS
;
A
#
# COMPACT_ATOMS: atom_id res chain seq x y z
N CYS A 1 -3.23 10.41 -14.54
CA CYS A 1 -2.91 9.01 -14.22
C CYS A 1 -2.94 8.68 -12.70
N ALA A 2 -3.67 9.45 -11.88
CA ALA A 2 -3.90 9.21 -10.43
C ALA A 2 -2.70 8.63 -9.64
N THR A 3 -1.49 9.13 -9.93
CA THR A 3 -0.24 8.74 -9.29
C THR A 3 0.32 9.93 -8.53
N ALA A 4 0.61 9.76 -7.25
CA ALA A 4 1.36 10.75 -6.50
C ALA A 4 2.86 10.44 -6.61
N ARG A 5 3.67 11.47 -6.86
CA ARG A 5 5.13 11.33 -6.97
C ARG A 5 5.82 12.45 -6.21
N THR A 6 6.80 12.09 -5.42
CA THR A 6 7.72 13.02 -4.75
C THR A 6 9.14 12.73 -5.23
N ALA A 7 9.85 13.76 -5.66
CA ALA A 7 11.26 13.66 -6.00
C ALA A 7 12.04 14.74 -5.24
N TYR A 8 13.19 14.38 -4.68
CA TYR A 8 14.07 15.31 -3.98
C TYR A 8 15.52 14.85 -4.07
N THR A 9 16.43 15.80 -3.80
CA THR A 9 17.87 15.51 -3.73
C THR A 9 18.34 15.79 -2.31
N SER A 10 19.03 14.83 -1.71
CA SER A 10 19.63 14.95 -0.39
C SER A 10 20.89 15.81 -0.41
N ALA A 11 21.41 16.17 0.76
CA ALA A 11 22.58 17.03 0.88
C ALA A 11 23.86 16.43 0.27
N ASP A 12 23.94 15.09 0.18
CA ASP A 12 25.02 14.35 -0.45
C ASP A 12 24.88 14.19 -1.97
N GLY A 13 23.83 14.80 -2.56
CA GLY A 13 23.55 14.77 -3.99
C GLY A 13 22.74 13.57 -4.48
N THR A 14 22.37 12.63 -3.62
CA THR A 14 21.55 11.46 -3.99
C THR A 14 20.12 11.88 -4.34
N ARG A 15 19.60 11.45 -5.49
CA ARG A 15 18.22 11.72 -5.93
C ARG A 15 17.31 10.59 -5.50
N PHE A 16 16.26 10.95 -4.79
CA PHE A 16 15.23 10.03 -4.33
C PHE A 16 13.92 10.25 -5.09
N THR A 17 13.22 9.17 -5.36
CA THR A 17 11.87 9.20 -5.91
C THR A 17 10.97 8.29 -5.07
N ARG A 18 9.80 8.81 -4.70
CA ARG A 18 8.72 8.07 -4.06
C ARG A 18 7.49 8.14 -4.94
N GLU A 19 6.88 7.00 -5.22
CA GLU A 19 5.68 6.89 -6.05
C GLU A 19 4.61 6.17 -5.24
N TYR A 20 3.37 6.64 -5.37
CA TYR A 20 2.23 6.12 -4.61
C TYR A 20 1.07 5.92 -5.58
N ILE A 21 0.45 4.76 -5.53
CA ILE A 21 -0.76 4.41 -6.28
C ILE A 21 -1.74 3.68 -5.38
N ALA A 22 -3.03 3.95 -5.55
CA ALA A 22 -4.12 3.15 -5.02
C ALA A 22 -4.76 2.43 -6.21
N SER A 23 -4.41 1.17 -6.40
CA SER A 23 -4.84 0.37 -7.54
C SER A 23 -6.19 -0.27 -7.26
N TYR A 24 -7.23 0.17 -7.97
CA TYR A 24 -8.55 -0.46 -7.92
C TYR A 24 -8.52 -1.88 -8.48
N PRO A 25 -7.89 -2.16 -9.65
CA PRO A 25 -7.85 -3.52 -10.19
C PRO A 25 -7.16 -4.55 -9.27
N ASP A 26 -6.21 -4.11 -8.46
CA ASP A 26 -5.45 -4.97 -7.56
C ASP A 26 -5.94 -4.88 -6.10
N ASP A 27 -6.81 -3.90 -5.82
CA ASP A 27 -7.40 -3.63 -4.51
C ASP A 27 -6.35 -3.47 -3.40
N ILE A 28 -5.29 -2.70 -3.73
CA ILE A 28 -4.15 -2.41 -2.85
C ILE A 28 -3.70 -0.96 -2.97
N VAL A 29 -2.98 -0.50 -1.95
CA VAL A 29 -2.10 0.67 -2.06
C VAL A 29 -0.67 0.18 -2.22
N ALA A 30 0.03 0.69 -3.25
CA ALA A 30 1.43 0.38 -3.49
C ALA A 30 2.27 1.64 -3.41
N VAL A 31 3.42 1.53 -2.75
CA VAL A 31 4.40 2.60 -2.60
C VAL A 31 5.75 2.09 -3.08
N ARG A 32 6.44 2.88 -3.90
CA ARG A 32 7.80 2.55 -4.36
C ARG A 32 8.79 3.64 -3.99
N TYR A 33 9.90 3.24 -3.41
CA TYR A 33 11.05 4.08 -3.10
C TYR A 33 12.22 3.71 -4.00
N ARG A 34 12.81 4.69 -4.67
CA ARG A 34 14.02 4.51 -5.51
C ARG A 34 15.02 5.63 -5.24
N ALA A 35 16.29 5.32 -5.45
CA ALA A 35 17.38 6.29 -5.49
C ALA A 35 18.21 6.08 -6.75
N ASP A 36 18.98 7.10 -7.17
CA ASP A 36 19.93 7.00 -8.29
C ASP A 36 21.28 6.41 -7.88
N ARG A 37 21.40 6.01 -6.61
CA ARG A 37 22.61 5.39 -6.03
C ARG A 37 22.22 4.07 -5.36
N PRO A 38 22.95 2.98 -5.61
CA PRO A 38 22.74 1.69 -4.93
C PRO A 38 22.88 1.84 -3.41
N GLY A 39 22.14 1.04 -2.65
CA GLY A 39 22.18 0.99 -1.20
C GLY A 39 21.71 2.27 -0.49
N ALA A 40 21.04 3.17 -1.19
CA ALA A 40 20.65 4.46 -0.58
C ALA A 40 19.27 4.44 0.09
N ILE A 41 18.49 3.38 -0.07
CA ILE A 41 17.15 3.29 0.51
C ILE A 41 17.22 2.66 1.90
N SER A 42 16.91 3.49 2.91
CA SER A 42 16.70 3.01 4.28
C SER A 42 15.38 3.55 4.78
N VAL A 43 14.47 2.66 5.19
CA VAL A 43 13.12 3.01 5.64
C VAL A 43 12.73 2.20 6.87
N MET A 44 11.96 2.82 7.74
CA MET A 44 11.29 2.17 8.85
C MET A 44 9.80 2.18 8.60
N VAL A 45 9.18 1.01 8.66
CA VAL A 45 7.74 0.85 8.51
C VAL A 45 7.12 0.51 9.86
N LYS A 46 6.18 1.34 10.28
CA LYS A 46 5.35 1.11 11.45
C LYS A 46 3.90 1.10 11.04
N MET A 47 3.13 0.25 11.67
CA MET A 47 1.69 0.12 11.45
C MET A 47 0.98 0.20 12.79
N ASP A 48 -0.06 1.01 12.86
CA ASP A 48 -0.81 1.23 14.09
C ASP A 48 -2.31 1.29 13.79
N SER A 49 -3.11 0.69 14.65
CA SER A 49 -4.56 0.84 14.64
C SER A 49 -4.94 1.94 15.63
N ARG A 50 -5.66 2.96 15.14
CA ARG A 50 -6.16 4.05 15.97
C ARG A 50 -7.66 3.94 16.26
N VAL A 51 -8.22 2.76 16.11
CA VAL A 51 -9.62 2.52 16.45
C VAL A 51 -9.74 2.49 17.97
N GLU A 52 -10.53 3.40 18.54
CA GLU A 52 -10.76 3.48 19.97
C GLU A 52 -11.44 2.20 20.46
N GLY A 53 -10.89 1.58 21.51
CA GLY A 53 -11.35 0.29 22.01
C GLY A 53 -10.81 -0.93 21.27
N ASP A 54 -9.97 -0.75 20.26
CA ASP A 54 -9.31 -1.83 19.55
C ASP A 54 -8.27 -2.53 20.45
N THR A 55 -8.46 -3.83 20.64
CA THR A 55 -7.50 -4.69 21.36
C THR A 55 -6.51 -5.35 20.40
N GLY A 56 -6.62 -5.11 19.10
CA GLY A 56 -5.80 -5.68 18.05
C GLY A 56 -4.40 -5.08 18.04
N LYS A 57 -3.44 -5.77 18.67
CA LYS A 57 -2.03 -5.38 18.56
C LYS A 57 -1.52 -5.68 17.17
N THR A 58 -0.78 -4.72 16.58
CA THR A 58 -0.03 -4.98 15.35
C THR A 58 0.99 -6.07 15.59
N ARG A 59 1.03 -7.05 14.70
CA ARG A 59 2.02 -8.12 14.67
C ARG A 59 3.00 -7.87 13.54
N TYR A 60 4.27 -8.08 13.82
CA TYR A 60 5.37 -7.94 12.89
C TYR A 60 6.04 -9.30 12.73
N GLU A 61 6.11 -9.79 11.49
CA GLU A 61 6.69 -11.10 11.19
C GLU A 61 7.37 -11.07 9.81
N GLY A 62 8.69 -11.30 9.79
CA GLY A 62 9.47 -11.22 8.58
C GLY A 62 9.29 -9.85 7.89
N ALA A 63 8.94 -9.86 6.62
CA ALA A 63 8.70 -8.64 5.84
C ALA A 63 7.26 -8.09 5.97
N THR A 64 6.44 -8.61 6.89
CA THR A 64 5.02 -8.25 7.00
C THR A 64 4.68 -7.67 8.36
N ALA A 65 3.71 -6.76 8.37
CA ALA A 65 3.04 -6.35 9.59
C ALA A 65 1.52 -6.29 9.33
N GLY A 66 0.74 -6.48 10.38
CA GLY A 66 -0.70 -6.40 10.26
C GLY A 66 -1.41 -6.33 11.59
N PHE A 67 -2.62 -5.82 11.55
CA PHE A 67 -3.55 -5.83 12.67
C PHE A 67 -4.93 -6.25 12.21
N SER A 68 -5.75 -6.69 13.15
CA SER A 68 -7.17 -6.96 12.94
C SER A 68 -7.92 -6.61 14.21
N GLY A 69 -9.15 -6.19 14.07
CA GLY A 69 -10.02 -5.87 15.20
C GLY A 69 -11.48 -6.06 14.81
N LYS A 70 -12.36 -5.76 15.76
CA LYS A 70 -13.81 -5.84 15.58
C LYS A 70 -14.46 -4.60 16.16
N LEU A 71 -15.25 -3.95 15.36
CA LEU A 71 -16.28 -3.00 15.78
C LEU A 71 -17.55 -3.79 16.12
N GLU A 72 -18.55 -3.19 16.71
CA GLU A 72 -19.76 -3.89 17.18
C GLU A 72 -20.18 -5.10 16.33
N THR A 73 -20.35 -4.93 15.03
CA THR A 73 -20.80 -5.97 14.10
C THR A 73 -19.78 -6.33 13.02
N VAL A 74 -18.89 -5.42 12.65
CA VAL A 74 -17.99 -5.56 11.52
C VAL A 74 -16.57 -5.76 12.02
N SER A 75 -15.91 -6.79 11.49
CA SER A 75 -14.48 -7.03 11.70
C SER A 75 -13.67 -6.34 10.58
N TYR A 76 -12.45 -5.94 10.88
CA TYR A 76 -11.53 -5.33 9.94
C TYR A 76 -10.14 -5.95 10.04
N LYS A 77 -9.40 -5.88 8.94
CA LYS A 77 -8.02 -6.33 8.86
C LYS A 77 -7.23 -5.44 7.92
N ALA A 78 -5.98 -5.18 8.29
CA ALA A 78 -5.02 -4.51 7.43
C ALA A 78 -3.66 -5.20 7.53
N ASN A 79 -3.00 -5.37 6.40
CA ASN A 79 -1.65 -5.90 6.30
C ASN A 79 -0.78 -4.99 5.43
N VAL A 80 0.50 -4.93 5.77
CA VAL A 80 1.55 -4.32 4.95
C VAL A 80 2.64 -5.34 4.68
N LYS A 81 3.22 -5.30 3.49
CA LYS A 81 4.41 -6.10 3.13
C LYS A 81 5.48 -5.19 2.56
N VAL A 82 6.70 -5.34 3.05
CA VAL A 82 7.90 -4.64 2.59
C VAL A 82 8.68 -5.57 1.66
N ILE A 83 8.92 -5.15 0.43
CA ILE A 83 9.59 -5.93 -0.60
C ILE A 83 10.85 -5.17 -1.01
N PRO A 84 12.01 -5.53 -0.46
CA PRO A 84 13.27 -4.89 -0.78
C PRO A 84 13.89 -5.46 -2.06
N LYS A 85 14.67 -4.61 -2.74
CA LYS A 85 15.66 -5.04 -3.72
C LYS A 85 17.04 -4.68 -3.18
N GLY A 86 17.79 -5.70 -2.77
CA GLY A 86 19.04 -5.51 -2.02
C GLY A 86 18.80 -5.06 -0.57
N GLY A 87 19.88 -4.74 0.12
CA GLY A 87 19.85 -4.29 1.51
C GLY A 87 19.58 -5.38 2.54
N LYS A 88 19.35 -4.95 3.76
CA LYS A 88 19.06 -5.82 4.91
C LYS A 88 17.73 -5.43 5.54
N LEU A 89 16.88 -6.42 5.77
CA LEU A 89 15.59 -6.24 6.44
C LEU A 89 15.64 -6.87 7.83
N ASP A 90 15.38 -6.08 8.85
CA ASP A 90 15.27 -6.50 10.24
C ASP A 90 13.85 -6.24 10.76
N THR A 91 13.32 -7.19 11.54
CA THR A 91 11.97 -7.11 12.09
C THR A 91 12.04 -7.02 13.60
N TYR A 92 11.39 -5.99 14.13
CA TYR A 92 11.29 -5.74 15.57
C TYR A 92 9.84 -5.93 16.04
N SER A 93 9.64 -5.84 17.33
CA SER A 93 8.29 -5.98 17.93
C SER A 93 7.32 -4.86 17.56
N ASP A 94 7.82 -3.73 17.03
CA ASP A 94 7.06 -2.52 16.73
C ASP A 94 7.33 -1.93 15.35
N SER A 95 8.21 -2.56 14.56
CA SER A 95 8.63 -2.01 13.27
C SER A 95 9.31 -3.03 12.35
N ILE A 96 9.31 -2.74 11.06
CA ILE A 96 10.16 -3.37 10.06
C ILE A 96 11.17 -2.31 9.60
N VAL A 97 12.44 -2.62 9.65
CA VAL A 97 13.52 -1.70 9.26
C VAL A 97 14.26 -2.29 8.08
N LEU A 98 14.29 -1.55 6.98
CA LEU A 98 15.08 -1.83 5.81
C LEU A 98 16.26 -0.86 5.75
N THR A 99 17.47 -1.39 5.54
CA THR A 99 18.69 -0.60 5.42
C THR A 99 19.43 -0.96 4.14
N ASP A 100 20.06 0.07 3.53
CA ASP A 100 20.97 -0.05 2.40
C ASP A 100 20.41 -0.82 1.18
N ALA A 101 19.11 -0.65 0.89
CA ALA A 101 18.47 -1.23 -0.28
C ALA A 101 18.62 -0.32 -1.51
N ASP A 102 18.55 -0.92 -2.70
CA ASP A 102 18.56 -0.22 -3.99
C ASP A 102 17.16 0.33 -4.32
N GLU A 103 16.14 -0.44 -3.96
CA GLU A 103 14.73 -0.11 -4.15
C GLU A 103 13.88 -0.77 -3.05
N CYS A 104 12.74 -0.18 -2.75
CA CYS A 104 11.77 -0.78 -1.84
C CYS A 104 10.37 -0.58 -2.40
N MET A 105 9.60 -1.67 -2.49
CA MET A 105 8.15 -1.62 -2.71
C MET A 105 7.43 -1.98 -1.41
N ILE A 106 6.40 -1.22 -1.08
CA ILE A 106 5.53 -1.49 0.07
C ILE A 106 4.12 -1.69 -0.46
N LEU A 107 3.53 -2.83 -0.15
CA LEU A 107 2.14 -3.18 -0.49
C LEU A 107 1.29 -3.12 0.76
N ILE A 108 0.13 -2.49 0.65
CA ILE A 108 -0.84 -2.36 1.74
C ILE A 108 -2.18 -2.84 1.24
N SER A 109 -2.81 -3.75 1.98
CA SER A 109 -4.19 -4.19 1.77
C SER A 109 -4.97 -4.07 3.07
N ALA A 110 -6.19 -3.58 2.97
CA ALA A 110 -7.11 -3.50 4.10
C ALA A 110 -8.53 -3.80 3.63
N ASP A 111 -9.31 -4.44 4.47
CA ASP A 111 -10.71 -4.75 4.17
C ASP A 111 -11.51 -4.95 5.46
N THR A 112 -12.82 -5.12 5.29
CA THR A 112 -13.77 -5.48 6.34
C THR A 112 -14.53 -6.74 5.94
N ASP A 113 -15.13 -7.43 6.90
CA ASP A 113 -16.02 -8.55 6.62
C ASP A 113 -17.47 -8.12 6.30
N PHE A 114 -17.69 -6.82 6.04
CA PHE A 114 -19.01 -6.32 5.68
C PHE A 114 -19.50 -6.94 4.36
N ASP A 115 -20.73 -7.47 4.41
CA ASP A 115 -21.42 -8.04 3.25
C ASP A 115 -22.90 -7.65 3.29
N ALA A 116 -23.28 -6.72 2.41
CA ALA A 116 -24.65 -6.20 2.33
C ALA A 116 -25.70 -7.25 1.96
N TYR A 117 -25.28 -8.37 1.38
CA TYR A 117 -26.17 -9.44 0.94
C TYR A 117 -26.25 -10.60 1.93
N SER A 118 -25.43 -10.61 2.96
CA SER A 118 -25.51 -11.60 4.04
C SER A 118 -26.61 -11.25 5.03
N PRO A 119 -27.38 -12.22 5.55
CA PRO A 119 -28.34 -12.00 6.61
C PRO A 119 -27.76 -11.40 7.90
N THR A 120 -26.48 -11.63 8.13
CA THR A 120 -25.72 -11.11 9.29
C THR A 120 -24.92 -9.85 8.94
N TYR A 121 -24.99 -9.37 7.71
CA TYR A 121 -24.18 -8.28 7.15
C TYR A 121 -22.65 -8.53 7.22
N THR A 122 -22.23 -9.79 7.38
CA THR A 122 -20.82 -10.17 7.44
C THR A 122 -20.52 -11.42 6.62
N SER A 123 -19.35 -11.46 6.01
CA SER A 123 -18.82 -12.60 5.27
C SER A 123 -17.93 -13.54 6.12
N GLY A 124 -17.60 -13.10 7.34
CA GLY A 124 -16.78 -13.84 8.30
C GLY A 124 -15.28 -13.50 8.25
N THR A 125 -14.64 -13.67 9.39
CA THR A 125 -13.24 -13.27 9.62
C THR A 125 -12.21 -14.10 8.85
N ASP A 126 -12.50 -15.38 8.59
CA ASP A 126 -11.58 -16.26 7.85
C ASP A 126 -11.49 -15.83 6.38
N LYS A 127 -12.63 -15.51 5.76
CA LYS A 127 -12.68 -14.98 4.40
C LYS A 127 -11.96 -13.62 4.32
N LEU A 128 -12.19 -12.74 5.28
CA LEU A 128 -11.51 -11.45 5.37
C LEU A 128 -9.98 -11.62 5.43
N ALA A 129 -9.50 -12.55 6.28
CA ALA A 129 -8.07 -12.77 6.44
C ALA A 129 -7.42 -13.30 5.16
N ALA A 130 -8.08 -14.25 4.47
CA ALA A 130 -7.62 -14.77 3.19
C ALA A 130 -7.59 -13.67 2.11
N THR A 131 -8.66 -12.90 1.97
CA THR A 131 -8.78 -11.83 0.98
C THR A 131 -7.64 -10.82 1.09
N VAL A 132 -7.38 -10.28 2.30
CA VAL A 132 -6.31 -9.30 2.52
C VAL A 132 -4.93 -9.88 2.23
N TYR A 133 -4.70 -11.14 2.58
CA TYR A 133 -3.44 -11.83 2.32
C TYR A 133 -3.23 -12.10 0.83
N ASP A 134 -4.22 -12.66 0.14
CA ASP A 134 -4.14 -13.06 -1.26
C ASP A 134 -3.91 -11.86 -2.18
N ARG A 135 -4.50 -10.70 -1.89
CA ARG A 135 -4.26 -9.44 -2.62
C ARG A 135 -2.78 -9.04 -2.58
N ILE A 136 -2.16 -9.09 -1.41
CA ILE A 136 -0.73 -8.77 -1.27
C ILE A 136 0.14 -9.76 -2.04
N ILE A 137 -0.14 -11.07 -1.95
CA ILE A 137 0.62 -12.09 -2.68
C ILE A 137 0.47 -11.93 -4.19
N ALA A 138 -0.74 -11.69 -4.67
CA ALA A 138 -0.99 -11.46 -6.09
C ALA A 138 -0.28 -10.20 -6.59
N ALA A 139 -0.33 -9.10 -5.83
CA ALA A 139 0.33 -7.85 -6.17
C ALA A 139 1.87 -7.98 -6.16
N GLU A 140 2.44 -8.71 -5.19
CA GLU A 140 3.87 -9.01 -5.17
C GLU A 140 4.31 -9.78 -6.41
N ALA A 141 3.58 -10.85 -6.77
CA ALA A 141 3.86 -11.65 -7.95
C ALA A 141 3.73 -10.83 -9.25
N LYS A 142 2.77 -9.90 -9.30
CA LYS A 142 2.53 -9.02 -10.43
C LYS A 142 3.66 -7.99 -10.63
N GLY A 143 4.22 -7.48 -9.53
CA GLY A 143 5.28 -6.49 -9.51
C GLY A 143 4.81 -5.07 -9.87
N TRP A 144 5.65 -4.07 -9.52
CA TRP A 144 5.30 -2.66 -9.63
C TRP A 144 4.86 -2.25 -11.04
N GLU A 145 5.59 -2.61 -12.07
CA GLU A 145 5.33 -2.10 -13.42
C GLU A 145 3.94 -2.54 -13.93
N ASN A 146 3.58 -3.81 -13.72
CA ASN A 146 2.27 -4.33 -14.13
C ASN A 146 1.13 -3.79 -13.26
N ILE A 147 1.36 -3.55 -11.94
CA ILE A 147 0.39 -2.87 -11.07
C ILE A 147 0.16 -1.46 -11.57
N TYR A 148 1.22 -0.72 -11.88
CA TYR A 148 1.16 0.64 -12.39
C TYR A 148 0.40 0.72 -13.72
N GLU A 149 0.72 -0.15 -14.68
CA GLU A 149 0.05 -0.20 -15.98
C GLU A 149 -1.44 -0.49 -15.84
N SER A 150 -1.83 -1.48 -15.05
CA SER A 150 -3.25 -1.79 -14.83
C SER A 150 -4.00 -0.67 -14.13
N HIS A 151 -3.37 -0.02 -13.14
CA HIS A 151 -3.91 1.13 -12.44
C HIS A 151 -4.16 2.31 -13.41
N VAL A 152 -3.17 2.63 -14.24
CA VAL A 152 -3.29 3.74 -15.22
C VAL A 152 -4.37 3.45 -16.25
N ALA A 153 -4.41 2.22 -16.78
CA ALA A 153 -5.42 1.81 -17.77
C ALA A 153 -6.85 1.91 -17.21
N ASP A 154 -7.05 1.41 -15.98
CA ASP A 154 -8.35 1.50 -15.28
C ASP A 154 -8.76 2.96 -15.06
N TYR A 155 -7.89 3.77 -14.48
CA TYR A 155 -8.15 5.17 -14.22
C TYR A 155 -8.49 5.94 -15.51
N GLN A 156 -7.72 5.75 -16.58
CA GLN A 156 -7.96 6.42 -17.86
C GLN A 156 -9.26 5.97 -18.50
N SER A 157 -9.67 4.73 -18.34
CA SER A 157 -10.94 4.22 -18.85
C SER A 157 -12.15 4.98 -18.31
N LEU A 158 -12.04 5.54 -17.12
CA LEU A 158 -13.08 6.35 -16.47
C LEU A 158 -12.84 7.85 -16.72
N PHE A 159 -11.64 8.33 -16.43
CA PHE A 159 -11.30 9.76 -16.45
C PHE A 159 -11.42 10.38 -17.84
N CYS A 160 -11.01 9.66 -18.89
CA CYS A 160 -11.08 10.16 -20.26
C CYS A 160 -12.49 10.23 -20.86
N ARG A 161 -13.53 9.83 -20.10
CA ARG A 161 -14.93 9.96 -20.55
C ARG A 161 -15.48 11.38 -20.42
N SER A 162 -14.82 12.24 -19.67
CA SER A 162 -15.27 13.62 -19.44
C SER A 162 -14.10 14.57 -19.56
N SER A 163 -14.30 15.68 -20.25
CA SER A 163 -13.38 16.81 -20.30
C SER A 163 -14.11 18.09 -19.96
N PHE A 164 -13.43 19.00 -19.26
CA PHE A 164 -13.94 20.33 -18.96
C PHE A 164 -12.84 21.35 -19.21
N GLU A 165 -13.12 22.31 -20.08
CA GLU A 165 -12.21 23.41 -20.40
C GLU A 165 -12.88 24.73 -20.04
N LEU A 166 -12.14 25.60 -19.36
CA LEU A 166 -12.51 26.99 -19.11
C LEU A 166 -11.73 27.87 -20.08
N GLU A 167 -12.43 28.66 -20.89
CA GLU A 167 -11.78 29.71 -21.65
C GLU A 167 -11.22 30.76 -20.69
N SER A 168 -9.93 31.10 -20.83
CA SER A 168 -9.35 32.22 -20.11
C SER A 168 -9.87 33.52 -20.72
N CYS A 169 -10.72 34.27 -20.02
CA CYS A 169 -10.99 35.65 -20.37
C CYS A 169 -9.71 36.45 -20.15
N ASN A 170 -8.95 36.68 -21.22
CA ASN A 170 -7.95 37.73 -21.22
C ASN A 170 -8.67 39.08 -21.13
N SER A 171 -8.66 39.70 -19.95
CA SER A 171 -9.00 41.10 -19.70
C SER A 171 -7.74 41.92 -19.69
#